data_1c3f9b0c4a5c14ce2425b7c13505560a
#
_entry.id   1c3f9b0c4a5c14ce2425b7c13505560a
#
_cell.length_a   1.000
_cell.length_b   1.000
_cell.length_c   1.000
_cell.angle_alpha   90.00
_cell.angle_beta   90.00
_cell.angle_gamma   90.00
#
_symmetry.space_group_name_H-M   'P 1'
#
loop_
_entity.id
_entity.type
_entity.pdbx_description
1 polymer ?
#
loop_
_entity_poly.entity_id
_entity_poly.type
_entity_poly.pdbx_seq_one_letter_code
_entity_poly.pdbx_strand_id
1 'polypeptide(L)'
;VAGVFLEFGLAIPRSGGEKNYLERVYRHPKYLATCVLASQMLLLGFSSGNSLAFGRYVLFASGSEAPDGWAARGIAIACVTFSVGLHATFPKWGIRLFSVLGVFKVFILLFIVFSGFAALAGHLKIEQPHNFDNAFRLEVGDGYGGGGSYEYCQALLRIVYSYKGWENANYVLGEIRNPKKTLAWSAPLAIGGTTILYVLANVAYFAAIPKSDLAKSEVIVAGLFFRNVFGNSAGARSLPAFVALSNLGNVLAVSFAHSRLNQEFAKEGLLPWSRFW
;
A
#
# COMPACT_ATOMS: atom_id res chain seq x y z
N VAL A 1 -4.40 13.87 10.01
CA VAL A 1 -5.47 13.25 9.19
C VAL A 1 -6.07 12.05 9.91
N ALA A 2 -5.29 11.02 10.31
CA ALA A 2 -5.81 9.82 10.97
C ALA A 2 -6.62 10.13 12.24
N GLY A 3 -6.19 11.10 13.07
CA GLY A 3 -6.94 11.53 14.25
C GLY A 3 -8.33 12.08 13.94
N VAL A 4 -8.46 12.84 12.85
CA VAL A 4 -9.75 13.38 12.39
C VAL A 4 -10.70 12.24 12.01
N PHE A 5 -10.22 11.25 11.26
CA PHE A 5 -11.05 10.09 10.87
C PHE A 5 -11.41 9.22 12.07
N LEU A 6 -10.50 9.08 13.03
CA LEU A 6 -10.78 8.39 14.28
C LEU A 6 -11.91 9.10 15.06
N GLU A 7 -11.84 10.41 15.20
CA GLU A 7 -12.87 11.22 15.87
C GLU A 7 -14.22 11.10 15.19
N PHE A 8 -14.28 11.27 13.85
CA PHE A 8 -15.51 11.07 13.09
C PHE A 8 -16.02 9.64 13.16
N GLY A 9 -15.17 8.63 13.10
CA GLY A 9 -15.56 7.22 13.22
C GLY A 9 -16.12 6.88 14.59
N LEU A 10 -15.60 7.48 15.66
CA LEU A 10 -16.13 7.35 17.01
C LEU A 10 -17.45 8.09 17.20
N ALA A 11 -17.62 9.26 16.57
CA ALA A 11 -18.83 10.06 16.64
C ALA A 11 -19.95 9.49 15.75
N ILE A 12 -19.62 8.97 14.57
CA ILE A 12 -20.57 8.45 13.58
C ILE A 12 -20.18 7.00 13.22
N PRO A 13 -20.49 6.02 14.10
CA PRO A 13 -20.08 4.61 13.89
C PRO A 13 -20.99 3.90 12.87
N ARG A 14 -21.00 4.39 11.64
CA ARG A 14 -21.74 3.85 10.49
C ARG A 14 -20.79 3.50 9.37
N SER A 15 -21.13 2.50 8.56
CA SER A 15 -20.42 2.19 7.33
C SER A 15 -20.49 3.35 6.32
N GLY A 16 -19.46 3.51 5.50
CA GLY A 16 -19.38 4.56 4.48
C GLY A 16 -18.35 5.66 4.74
N GLY A 17 -17.73 5.69 5.94
CA GLY A 17 -16.58 6.54 6.25
C GLY A 17 -16.72 7.99 5.81
N GLU A 18 -15.81 8.46 4.93
CA GLU A 18 -15.73 9.83 4.42
C GLU A 18 -17.04 10.34 3.85
N LYS A 19 -17.84 9.48 3.23
CA LYS A 19 -19.16 9.84 2.71
C LYS A 19 -20.03 10.46 3.80
N ASN A 20 -20.16 9.75 4.93
CA ASN A 20 -20.99 10.20 6.05
C ASN A 20 -20.41 11.47 6.71
N TYR A 21 -19.09 11.59 6.75
CA TYR A 21 -18.41 12.75 7.34
C TYR A 21 -18.60 14.00 6.50
N LEU A 22 -18.41 13.88 5.19
CA LEU A 22 -18.61 15.00 4.26
C LEU A 22 -20.07 15.46 4.21
N GLU A 23 -21.04 14.56 4.23
CA GLU A 23 -22.46 14.92 4.31
C GLU A 23 -22.82 15.64 5.61
N ARG A 24 -22.16 15.28 6.71
CA ARG A 24 -22.38 15.94 7.99
C ARG A 24 -21.84 17.37 8.01
N VAL A 25 -20.70 17.59 7.34
CA VAL A 25 -20.02 18.90 7.29
C VAL A 25 -20.66 19.77 6.21
N TYR A 26 -20.79 19.24 4.99
CA TYR A 26 -21.30 19.98 3.82
C TYR A 26 -22.77 19.66 3.57
N ARG A 27 -23.66 20.45 4.17
CA ARG A 27 -25.11 20.22 4.08
C ARG A 27 -25.75 20.83 2.84
N HIS A 28 -25.15 21.85 2.26
CA HIS A 28 -25.69 22.59 1.11
C HIS A 28 -24.59 22.84 0.08
N PRO A 29 -24.87 22.58 -1.24
CA PRO A 29 -26.03 21.85 -1.77
C PRO A 29 -26.06 20.39 -1.33
N LYS A 30 -27.29 19.87 -1.12
CA LYS A 30 -27.48 18.48 -0.69
C LYS A 30 -26.83 17.50 -1.69
N TYR A 31 -26.10 16.52 -1.18
CA TYR A 31 -25.37 15.49 -1.94
C TYR A 31 -24.19 15.97 -2.79
N LEU A 32 -23.83 17.26 -2.86
CA LEU A 32 -22.70 17.70 -3.67
C LEU A 32 -21.40 17.00 -3.29
N ALA A 33 -21.05 17.03 -2.01
CA ALA A 33 -19.80 16.40 -1.52
C ALA A 33 -19.80 14.89 -1.77
N THR A 34 -20.95 14.24 -1.58
CA THR A 34 -21.10 12.80 -1.85
C THR A 34 -20.97 12.48 -3.33
N CYS A 35 -21.55 13.29 -4.22
CA CYS A 35 -21.40 13.08 -5.67
C CYS A 35 -19.95 13.28 -6.13
N VAL A 36 -19.25 14.27 -5.59
CA VAL A 36 -17.82 14.48 -5.89
C VAL A 36 -16.99 13.28 -5.40
N LEU A 37 -17.22 12.81 -4.19
CA LEU A 37 -16.54 11.64 -3.65
C LEU A 37 -16.86 10.37 -4.47
N ALA A 38 -18.14 10.16 -4.81
CA ALA A 38 -18.55 9.03 -5.64
C ALA A 38 -17.89 9.05 -7.01
N SER A 39 -17.85 10.22 -7.68
CA SER A 39 -17.17 10.38 -8.95
C SER A 39 -15.67 10.08 -8.83
N GLN A 40 -15.02 10.56 -7.79
CA GLN A 40 -13.61 10.30 -7.54
C GLN A 40 -13.35 8.79 -7.32
N MET A 41 -14.17 8.13 -6.50
CA MET A 41 -14.00 6.71 -6.21
C MET A 41 -14.29 5.81 -7.41
N LEU A 42 -15.30 6.14 -8.22
CA LEU A 42 -15.64 5.38 -9.40
C LEU A 42 -14.64 5.57 -10.56
N LEU A 43 -14.16 6.79 -10.77
CA LEU A 43 -13.29 7.12 -11.89
C LEU A 43 -11.80 6.96 -11.58
N LEU A 44 -11.37 7.21 -10.33
CA LEU A 44 -9.97 7.26 -9.94
C LEU A 44 -9.60 6.21 -8.88
N GLY A 45 -10.56 5.47 -8.35
CA GLY A 45 -10.39 4.49 -7.30
C GLY A 45 -9.77 3.16 -7.76
N PHE A 46 -8.75 3.18 -8.64
CA PHE A 46 -8.15 1.96 -9.18
C PHE A 46 -6.90 1.53 -8.40
N SER A 47 -6.70 0.22 -8.29
CA SER A 47 -5.50 -0.41 -7.71
C SER A 47 -4.38 -0.61 -8.75
N SER A 48 -4.30 0.22 -9.78
CA SER A 48 -3.39 0.07 -10.91
C SER A 48 -1.92 0.02 -10.48
N GLY A 49 -1.51 0.87 -9.55
CA GLY A 49 -0.12 0.89 -9.06
C GLY A 49 0.31 -0.44 -8.43
N ASN A 50 -0.51 -0.98 -7.53
CA ASN A 50 -0.20 -2.25 -6.85
C ASN A 50 -0.31 -3.45 -7.78
N SER A 51 -1.25 -3.45 -8.73
CA SER A 51 -1.38 -4.53 -9.71
C SER A 51 -0.21 -4.54 -10.69
N LEU A 52 0.25 -3.35 -11.13
CA LEU A 52 1.44 -3.24 -11.97
C LEU A 52 2.71 -3.65 -11.22
N ALA A 53 2.85 -3.24 -9.95
CA ALA A 53 3.92 -3.71 -9.09
C ALA A 53 3.90 -5.23 -8.94
N PHE A 54 2.72 -5.85 -8.74
CA PHE A 54 2.58 -7.30 -8.76
C PHE A 54 3.15 -7.91 -10.04
N GLY A 55 2.77 -7.39 -11.21
CA GLY A 55 3.26 -7.89 -12.51
C GLY A 55 4.79 -7.76 -12.66
N ARG A 56 5.35 -6.62 -12.27
CA ARG A 56 6.80 -6.38 -12.31
C ARG A 56 7.56 -7.33 -11.38
N TYR A 57 7.08 -7.55 -10.15
CA TYR A 57 7.72 -8.49 -9.21
C TYR A 57 7.60 -9.95 -9.64
N VAL A 58 6.52 -10.35 -10.28
CA VAL A 58 6.37 -11.69 -10.87
C VAL A 58 7.39 -11.90 -11.98
N LEU A 59 7.53 -10.95 -12.90
CA LEU A 59 8.52 -11.02 -13.99
C LEU A 59 9.95 -11.00 -13.44
N PHE A 60 10.23 -10.16 -12.47
CA PHE A 60 11.56 -10.12 -11.84
C PHE A 60 11.90 -11.44 -11.14
N ALA A 61 10.94 -12.05 -10.44
CA ALA A 61 11.10 -13.37 -9.82
C ALA A 61 11.33 -14.48 -10.87
N SER A 62 10.77 -14.35 -12.07
CA SER A 62 10.98 -15.28 -13.18
C SER A 62 12.33 -15.09 -13.90
N GLY A 63 13.12 -14.09 -13.48
CA GLY A 63 14.45 -13.83 -14.03
C GLY A 63 14.48 -12.84 -15.20
N SER A 64 13.40 -12.08 -15.43
CA SER A 64 13.40 -11.02 -16.44
C SER A 64 14.25 -9.84 -15.98
N GLU A 65 15.21 -9.42 -16.80
CA GLU A 65 16.07 -8.24 -16.52
C GLU A 65 15.32 -6.92 -16.71
N ALA A 66 14.31 -6.90 -17.58
CA ALA A 66 13.46 -5.74 -17.83
C ALA A 66 11.98 -6.10 -17.54
N PRO A 67 11.53 -6.05 -16.27
CA PRO A 67 10.19 -6.50 -15.89
C PRO A 67 9.11 -5.46 -16.22
N ASP A 68 9.23 -4.78 -17.33
CA ASP A 68 8.33 -3.76 -17.85
C ASP A 68 7.64 -4.18 -19.16
N GLY A 69 6.78 -3.30 -19.65
CA GLY A 69 6.12 -3.50 -20.93
C GLY A 69 4.77 -4.23 -20.85
N TRP A 70 4.35 -4.82 -21.97
CA TRP A 70 3.04 -5.43 -22.11
C TRP A 70 2.86 -6.69 -21.25
N ALA A 71 3.92 -7.44 -20.98
CA ALA A 71 3.86 -8.61 -20.11
C ALA A 71 3.47 -8.23 -18.67
N ALA A 72 4.10 -7.19 -18.10
CA ALA A 72 3.75 -6.69 -16.78
C ALA A 72 2.30 -6.17 -16.72
N ARG A 73 1.86 -5.48 -17.76
CA ARG A 73 0.48 -4.98 -17.86
C ARG A 73 -0.53 -6.13 -17.98
N GLY A 74 -0.23 -7.17 -18.76
CA GLY A 74 -1.07 -8.36 -18.87
C GLY A 74 -1.25 -9.08 -17.55
N ILE A 75 -0.16 -9.28 -16.80
CA ILE A 75 -0.19 -9.86 -15.44
C ILE A 75 -0.97 -8.97 -14.48
N ALA A 76 -0.80 -7.64 -14.56
CA ALA A 76 -1.54 -6.69 -13.75
C ALA A 76 -3.06 -6.76 -13.99
N ILE A 77 -3.47 -6.82 -15.27
CA ILE A 77 -4.89 -6.99 -15.64
C ILE A 77 -5.44 -8.32 -15.11
N ALA A 78 -4.69 -9.42 -15.26
CA ALA A 78 -5.06 -10.72 -14.73
C ALA A 78 -5.22 -10.68 -13.20
N CYS A 79 -4.32 -9.98 -12.49
CA CYS A 79 -4.39 -9.79 -11.04
C CYS A 79 -5.68 -9.06 -10.61
N VAL A 80 -6.02 -7.96 -11.28
CA VAL A 80 -7.27 -7.21 -11.00
C VAL A 80 -8.50 -8.07 -11.32
N THR A 81 -8.51 -8.72 -12.47
CA THR A 81 -9.62 -9.59 -12.90
C THR A 81 -9.84 -10.73 -11.90
N PHE A 82 -8.76 -11.37 -11.46
CA PHE A 82 -8.80 -12.39 -10.41
C PHE A 82 -9.40 -11.84 -9.10
N SER A 83 -8.93 -10.68 -8.67
CA SER A 83 -9.38 -10.06 -7.41
C SER A 83 -10.87 -9.71 -7.44
N VAL A 84 -11.33 -9.10 -8.54
CA VAL A 84 -12.75 -8.76 -8.74
C VAL A 84 -13.59 -10.03 -8.84
N GLY A 85 -13.15 -10.99 -9.65
CA GLY A 85 -13.84 -12.27 -9.81
C GLY A 85 -13.98 -13.04 -8.51
N LEU A 86 -12.92 -13.08 -7.69
CA LEU A 86 -12.93 -13.74 -6.38
C LEU A 86 -13.92 -13.07 -5.41
N HIS A 87 -13.95 -11.76 -5.34
CA HIS A 87 -14.89 -11.03 -4.46
C HIS A 87 -16.34 -11.13 -4.97
N ALA A 88 -16.56 -11.17 -6.27
CA ALA A 88 -17.90 -11.31 -6.87
C ALA A 88 -18.49 -12.71 -6.67
N THR A 89 -17.66 -13.76 -6.81
CA THR A 89 -18.14 -15.15 -6.74
C THR A 89 -18.05 -15.74 -5.33
N PHE A 90 -16.94 -15.49 -4.63
CA PHE A 90 -16.63 -16.07 -3.32
C PHE A 90 -16.15 -15.03 -2.30
N PRO A 91 -16.99 -14.07 -1.86
CA PRO A 91 -16.57 -12.96 -1.02
C PRO A 91 -15.91 -13.41 0.29
N LYS A 92 -16.39 -14.50 0.90
CA LYS A 92 -15.80 -15.03 2.14
C LYS A 92 -14.37 -15.53 1.95
N TRP A 93 -14.09 -16.15 0.80
CA TRP A 93 -12.72 -16.59 0.47
C TRP A 93 -11.81 -15.41 0.14
N GLY A 94 -12.33 -14.38 -0.55
CA GLY A 94 -11.60 -13.13 -0.79
C GLY A 94 -11.14 -12.47 0.52
N ILE A 95 -12.04 -12.34 1.50
CA ILE A 95 -11.71 -11.79 2.83
C ILE A 95 -10.68 -12.65 3.57
N ARG A 96 -10.82 -13.97 3.55
CA ARG A 96 -9.83 -14.86 4.17
C ARG A 96 -8.47 -14.75 3.51
N LEU A 97 -8.43 -14.72 2.19
CA LEU A 97 -7.19 -14.65 1.43
C LEU A 97 -6.44 -13.35 1.73
N PHE A 98 -7.08 -12.18 1.64
CA PHE A 98 -6.36 -10.93 1.93
C PHE A 98 -5.97 -10.82 3.41
N SER A 99 -6.73 -11.41 4.33
CA SER A 99 -6.37 -11.44 5.75
C SER A 99 -5.10 -12.27 5.98
N VAL A 100 -5.01 -13.46 5.37
CA VAL A 100 -3.81 -14.31 5.43
C VAL A 100 -2.62 -13.60 4.80
N LEU A 101 -2.81 -13.00 3.61
CA LEU A 101 -1.77 -12.23 2.93
C LEU A 101 -1.34 -10.98 3.73
N GLY A 102 -2.26 -10.38 4.49
CA GLY A 102 -1.95 -9.28 5.41
C GLY A 102 -1.01 -9.71 6.54
N VAL A 103 -1.28 -10.84 7.18
CA VAL A 103 -0.38 -11.43 8.20
C VAL A 103 0.98 -11.79 7.56
N PHE A 104 0.96 -12.45 6.41
CA PHE A 104 2.15 -12.80 5.65
C PHE A 104 3.01 -11.58 5.30
N LYS A 105 2.40 -10.45 4.94
CA LYS A 105 3.09 -9.17 4.69
C LYS A 105 3.91 -8.70 5.91
N VAL A 106 3.36 -8.85 7.12
CA VAL A 106 4.08 -8.49 8.35
C VAL A 106 5.31 -9.36 8.53
N PHE A 107 5.19 -10.67 8.29
CA PHE A 107 6.35 -11.57 8.34
C PHE A 107 7.43 -11.21 7.34
N ILE A 108 7.07 -10.84 6.11
CA ILE A 108 8.05 -10.40 5.09
C ILE A 108 8.72 -9.11 5.51
N LEU A 109 7.98 -8.13 6.05
CA LEU A 109 8.58 -6.91 6.55
C LEU A 109 9.56 -7.18 7.70
N LEU A 110 9.20 -8.03 8.64
CA LEU A 110 10.10 -8.45 9.71
C LEU A 110 11.34 -9.17 9.17
N PHE A 111 11.17 -10.03 8.17
CA PHE A 111 12.29 -10.69 7.50
C PHE A 111 13.24 -9.68 6.85
N ILE A 112 12.72 -8.66 6.16
CA ILE A 112 13.52 -7.56 5.59
C ILE A 112 14.27 -6.80 6.70
N VAL A 113 13.58 -6.47 7.80
CA VAL A 113 14.19 -5.77 8.93
C VAL A 113 15.34 -6.56 9.55
N PHE A 114 15.13 -7.85 9.86
CA PHE A 114 16.19 -8.70 10.44
C PHE A 114 17.35 -8.91 9.46
N SER A 115 17.05 -9.10 8.18
CA SER A 115 18.08 -9.18 7.13
C SER A 115 18.85 -7.86 6.98
N GLY A 116 18.18 -6.72 7.16
CA GLY A 116 18.81 -5.40 7.18
C GLY A 116 19.76 -5.20 8.37
N PHE A 117 19.40 -5.69 9.54
CA PHE A 117 20.32 -5.70 10.70
C PHE A 117 21.55 -6.58 10.46
N ALA A 118 21.37 -7.72 9.81
CA ALA A 118 22.50 -8.55 9.39
C ALA A 118 23.40 -7.82 8.36
N ALA A 119 22.79 -7.06 7.45
CA ALA A 119 23.52 -6.23 6.51
C ALA A 119 24.33 -5.12 7.21
N LEU A 120 23.76 -4.45 8.22
CA LEU A 120 24.48 -3.48 9.06
C LEU A 120 25.64 -4.10 9.82
N ALA A 121 25.53 -5.37 10.21
CA ALA A 121 26.63 -6.14 10.84
C ALA A 121 27.71 -6.61 9.84
N GLY A 122 27.61 -6.21 8.56
CA GLY A 122 28.61 -6.54 7.54
C GLY A 122 28.31 -7.80 6.73
N HIS A 123 27.17 -8.44 6.90
CA HIS A 123 26.77 -9.64 6.14
C HIS A 123 26.10 -9.27 4.81
N LEU A 124 26.90 -8.71 3.90
CA LEU A 124 26.47 -8.35 2.53
C LEU A 124 27.26 -9.14 1.49
N LYS A 125 26.69 -9.31 0.30
CA LYS A 125 27.35 -9.88 -0.89
C LYS A 125 27.96 -8.83 -1.81
N ILE A 126 27.77 -7.56 -1.48
CA ILE A 126 28.38 -6.40 -2.13
C ILE A 126 29.19 -5.61 -1.11
N GLU A 127 30.00 -4.66 -1.59
CA GLU A 127 30.66 -3.67 -0.73
C GLU A 127 29.63 -2.86 0.07
N GLN A 128 29.97 -2.55 1.33
CA GLN A 128 29.04 -1.80 2.18
C GLN A 128 28.72 -0.43 1.58
N PRO A 129 27.44 -0.06 1.47
CA PRO A 129 27.03 1.20 0.83
C PRO A 129 27.44 2.49 1.56
N HIS A 130 27.83 2.43 2.85
CA HIS A 130 28.22 3.57 3.69
C HIS A 130 27.21 4.74 3.68
N ASN A 131 25.94 4.45 3.43
CA ASN A 131 24.89 5.47 3.29
C ASN A 131 24.63 6.29 4.57
N PHE A 132 25.02 5.76 5.73
CA PHE A 132 24.81 6.41 7.02
C PHE A 132 25.91 7.37 7.39
N ASP A 133 27.11 7.32 6.77
CA ASP A 133 28.24 8.18 7.10
C ASP A 133 27.92 9.66 6.82
N ASN A 134 27.08 9.92 5.83
CA ASN A 134 26.60 11.25 5.44
C ASN A 134 25.07 11.29 5.26
N ALA A 135 24.32 10.66 6.15
CA ALA A 135 22.86 10.46 6.01
C ALA A 135 22.05 11.75 5.88
N PHE A 136 22.49 12.82 6.54
CA PHE A 136 21.79 14.12 6.57
C PHE A 136 22.48 15.21 5.72
N ARG A 137 23.54 14.86 4.98
CA ARG A 137 24.19 15.79 4.07
C ARG A 137 23.36 15.93 2.79
N LEU A 138 22.99 17.17 2.48
CA LEU A 138 22.38 17.50 1.20
C LEU A 138 23.48 17.52 0.12
N GLU A 139 23.52 16.52 -0.71
CA GLU A 139 24.38 16.51 -1.89
C GLU A 139 23.65 17.22 -3.04
N VAL A 140 24.06 18.46 -3.28
CA VAL A 140 23.63 19.22 -4.47
C VAL A 140 24.56 18.81 -5.61
N GLY A 141 24.14 17.86 -6.42
CA GLY A 141 24.94 17.33 -7.53
C GLY A 141 24.08 16.91 -8.72
N ASP A 142 24.71 16.92 -9.90
CA ASP A 142 24.05 16.57 -11.16
C ASP A 142 23.41 15.17 -11.11
N GLY A 143 22.07 15.12 -11.06
CA GLY A 143 21.29 13.88 -11.08
C GLY A 143 20.54 13.55 -9.77
N TYR A 144 20.83 14.19 -8.65
CA TYR A 144 20.00 14.16 -7.45
C TYR A 144 19.36 15.55 -7.30
N GLY A 145 18.04 15.62 -7.35
CA GLY A 145 17.30 16.87 -7.23
C GLY A 145 17.88 17.73 -6.11
N GLY A 146 18.12 19.00 -6.39
CA GLY A 146 18.94 19.88 -5.54
C GLY A 146 18.30 20.31 -4.23
N GLY A 147 17.57 19.45 -3.52
CA GLY A 147 16.99 19.72 -2.20
C GLY A 147 15.99 20.88 -2.20
N GLY A 148 15.34 21.15 -3.32
CA GLY A 148 14.33 22.19 -3.45
C GLY A 148 13.00 21.83 -2.77
N SER A 149 12.13 22.82 -2.62
CA SER A 149 10.81 22.64 -2.00
C SER A 149 9.96 21.59 -2.73
N TYR A 150 10.16 21.43 -4.04
CA TYR A 150 9.44 20.47 -4.86
C TYR A 150 9.77 19.02 -4.46
N GLU A 151 11.04 18.68 -4.28
CA GLU A 151 11.49 17.35 -3.90
C GLU A 151 10.99 16.96 -2.51
N TYR A 152 11.01 17.91 -1.56
CA TYR A 152 10.42 17.69 -0.23
C TYR A 152 8.91 17.46 -0.28
N CYS A 153 8.18 18.21 -1.11
CA CYS A 153 6.75 18.01 -1.31
C CYS A 153 6.46 16.65 -1.94
N GLN A 154 7.26 16.22 -2.91
CA GLN A 154 7.14 14.91 -3.54
C GLN A 154 7.43 13.78 -2.54
N ALA A 155 8.48 13.91 -1.72
CA ALA A 155 8.81 12.95 -0.68
C ALA A 155 7.66 12.85 0.34
N LEU A 156 7.13 13.97 0.81
CA LEU A 156 6.00 14.01 1.74
C LEU A 156 4.76 13.34 1.14
N LEU A 157 4.45 13.62 -0.13
CA LEU A 157 3.33 12.99 -0.84
C LEU A 157 3.48 11.47 -0.89
N ARG A 158 4.68 10.96 -1.20
CA ARG A 158 4.97 9.52 -1.22
C ARG A 158 4.86 8.89 0.17
N ILE A 159 5.32 9.59 1.23
CA ILE A 159 5.17 9.15 2.61
C ILE A 159 3.69 9.05 2.97
N VAL A 160 2.89 10.09 2.72
CA VAL A 160 1.45 10.09 3.00
C VAL A 160 0.75 8.96 2.25
N TYR A 161 1.11 8.74 0.98
CA TYR A 161 0.57 7.65 0.16
C TYR A 161 0.92 6.26 0.72
N SER A 162 2.12 6.07 1.28
CA SER A 162 2.54 4.78 1.85
C SER A 162 1.72 4.35 3.07
N TYR A 163 1.12 5.32 3.77
CA TYR A 163 0.23 5.07 4.91
C TYR A 163 -1.25 4.95 4.53
N LYS A 164 -1.60 5.05 3.25
CA LYS A 164 -3.00 4.95 2.80
C LYS A 164 -3.56 3.55 3.08
N GLY A 165 -4.84 3.50 3.49
CA GLY A 165 -5.57 2.24 3.73
C GLY A 165 -6.08 2.07 5.17
N TRP A 166 -5.59 2.85 6.13
CA TRP A 166 -6.12 2.85 7.51
C TRP A 166 -7.57 3.34 7.57
N GLU A 167 -8.00 4.17 6.63
CA GLU A 167 -9.37 4.66 6.47
C GLU A 167 -10.37 3.57 6.10
N ASN A 168 -9.93 2.46 5.52
CA ASN A 168 -10.79 1.37 5.08
C ASN A 168 -11.62 0.77 6.21
N ALA A 169 -11.14 0.83 7.47
CA ALA A 169 -11.89 0.40 8.64
C ALA A 169 -13.21 1.18 8.81
N ASN A 170 -13.22 2.46 8.41
CA ASN A 170 -14.40 3.32 8.51
C ASN A 170 -15.49 2.97 7.49
N TYR A 171 -15.14 2.28 6.40
CA TYR A 171 -16.12 1.85 5.39
C TYR A 171 -17.01 0.71 5.87
N VAL A 172 -16.55 -0.06 6.85
CA VAL A 172 -17.22 -1.25 7.38
C VAL A 172 -17.59 -1.15 8.87
N LEU A 173 -17.58 0.04 9.45
CA LEU A 173 -17.84 0.24 10.89
C LEU A 173 -19.16 -0.35 11.38
N GLY A 174 -20.20 -0.33 10.54
CA GLY A 174 -21.50 -0.90 10.87
C GLY A 174 -21.52 -2.44 10.99
N GLU A 175 -20.47 -3.10 10.46
CA GLU A 175 -20.33 -4.57 10.52
C GLU A 175 -19.44 -5.02 11.69
N ILE A 176 -18.78 -4.07 12.37
CA ILE A 176 -17.84 -4.37 13.45
C ILE A 176 -18.58 -4.45 14.79
N ARG A 177 -18.29 -5.52 15.53
CA ARG A 177 -18.79 -5.66 16.91
C ARG A 177 -18.12 -4.63 17.82
N ASN A 178 -18.91 -3.81 18.53
CA ASN A 178 -18.43 -2.73 19.40
C ASN A 178 -17.48 -1.74 18.65
N PRO A 179 -17.95 -1.09 17.56
CA PRO A 179 -17.09 -0.35 16.65
C PRO A 179 -16.29 0.76 17.34
N LYS A 180 -16.89 1.48 18.29
CA LYS A 180 -16.20 2.54 19.04
C LYS A 180 -14.98 2.04 19.79
N LYS A 181 -15.13 0.98 20.60
CA LYS A 181 -14.02 0.42 21.39
C LYS A 181 -12.96 -0.20 20.47
N THR A 182 -13.40 -0.94 19.45
CA THR A 182 -12.50 -1.60 18.50
C THR A 182 -11.67 -0.57 17.74
N LEU A 183 -12.30 0.46 17.16
CA LEU A 183 -11.61 1.48 16.38
C LEU A 183 -10.63 2.30 17.24
N ALA A 184 -11.05 2.68 18.47
CA ALA A 184 -10.23 3.48 19.37
C ALA A 184 -8.85 2.83 19.69
N TRP A 185 -8.80 1.49 19.74
CA TRP A 185 -7.57 0.76 20.02
C TRP A 185 -6.86 0.27 18.76
N SER A 186 -7.61 -0.25 17.79
CA SER A 186 -7.02 -0.84 16.58
C SER A 186 -6.35 0.20 15.67
N ALA A 187 -6.93 1.39 15.53
CA ALA A 187 -6.36 2.40 14.62
C ALA A 187 -5.00 2.93 15.10
N PRO A 188 -4.83 3.40 16.35
CA PRO A 188 -3.51 3.83 16.84
C PRO A 188 -2.48 2.71 16.85
N LEU A 189 -2.88 1.48 17.23
CA LEU A 189 -1.98 0.32 17.25
C LEU A 189 -1.52 -0.05 15.84
N ALA A 190 -2.43 -0.06 14.87
CA ALA A 190 -2.09 -0.37 13.47
C ALA A 190 -1.18 0.70 12.87
N ILE A 191 -1.50 1.98 13.04
CA ILE A 191 -0.70 3.09 12.50
C ILE A 191 0.67 3.14 13.17
N GLY A 192 0.73 3.05 14.51
CA GLY A 192 1.98 3.06 15.25
C GLY A 192 2.86 1.87 14.91
N GLY A 193 2.31 0.66 14.88
CA GLY A 193 3.03 -0.55 14.49
C GLY A 193 3.55 -0.49 13.06
N THR A 194 2.73 -0.02 12.12
CA THR A 194 3.15 0.18 10.73
C THR A 194 4.27 1.21 10.62
N THR A 195 4.20 2.31 11.39
CA THR A 195 5.24 3.34 11.40
C THR A 195 6.58 2.77 11.84
N ILE A 196 6.60 2.02 12.94
CA ILE A 196 7.83 1.37 13.42
C ILE A 196 8.40 0.43 12.35
N LEU A 197 7.57 -0.43 11.77
CA LEU A 197 8.00 -1.36 10.73
C LEU A 197 8.52 -0.65 9.48
N TYR A 198 7.89 0.45 9.04
CA TYR A 198 8.32 1.21 7.88
C TYR A 198 9.65 1.92 8.11
N VAL A 199 9.85 2.52 9.29
CA VAL A 199 11.14 3.12 9.64
C VAL A 199 12.25 2.07 9.65
N LEU A 200 12.02 0.93 10.29
CA LEU A 200 13.00 -0.17 10.34
C LEU A 200 13.28 -0.77 8.95
N ALA A 201 12.25 -0.91 8.11
CA ALA A 201 12.43 -1.39 6.72
C ALA A 201 13.23 -0.40 5.87
N ASN A 202 13.00 0.92 6.03
CA ASN A 202 13.81 1.93 5.35
C ASN A 202 15.26 1.89 5.82
N VAL A 203 15.53 1.76 7.12
CA VAL A 203 16.89 1.56 7.65
C VAL A 203 17.53 0.32 7.02
N ALA A 204 16.78 -0.79 6.90
CA ALA A 204 17.27 -2.00 6.24
C ALA A 204 17.62 -1.78 4.76
N TYR A 205 16.78 -1.08 4.00
CA TYR A 205 17.06 -0.77 2.61
C TYR A 205 18.30 0.12 2.45
N PHE A 206 18.44 1.17 3.26
CA PHE A 206 19.62 2.03 3.24
C PHE A 206 20.90 1.30 3.69
N ALA A 207 20.78 0.26 4.53
CA ALA A 207 21.90 -0.56 4.94
C ALA A 207 22.46 -1.43 3.80
N ALA A 208 21.62 -1.86 2.88
CA ALA A 208 21.95 -2.87 1.89
C ALA A 208 21.99 -2.38 0.43
N ILE A 209 21.53 -1.16 0.13
CA ILE A 209 21.43 -0.65 -1.24
C ILE A 209 22.10 0.71 -1.34
N PRO A 210 23.07 0.91 -2.26
CA PRO A 210 23.67 2.21 -2.52
C PRO A 210 22.64 3.27 -2.92
N LYS A 211 22.83 4.53 -2.54
CA LYS A 211 21.92 5.64 -2.88
C LYS A 211 21.70 5.78 -4.40
N SER A 212 22.75 5.58 -5.20
CA SER A 212 22.68 5.61 -6.66
C SER A 212 21.70 4.58 -7.24
N ASP A 213 21.68 3.39 -6.66
CA ASP A 213 20.82 2.29 -7.11
C ASP A 213 19.39 2.48 -6.61
N LEU A 214 19.22 3.01 -5.38
CA LEU A 214 17.90 3.39 -4.86
C LEU A 214 17.22 4.41 -5.75
N ALA A 215 17.94 5.43 -6.21
CA ALA A 215 17.40 6.48 -7.08
C ALA A 215 16.93 5.93 -8.45
N LYS A 216 17.55 4.86 -8.95
CA LYS A 216 17.23 4.23 -10.24
C LYS A 216 16.24 3.07 -10.13
N SER A 217 15.98 2.56 -8.93
CA SER A 217 15.26 1.29 -8.73
C SER A 217 13.75 1.36 -8.94
N GLU A 218 13.18 2.56 -9.00
CA GLU A 218 11.72 2.80 -9.12
C GLU A 218 10.91 1.93 -8.13
N VAL A 219 10.32 0.82 -8.61
CA VAL A 219 9.41 -0.04 -7.85
C VAL A 219 10.10 -1.30 -7.30
N ILE A 220 11.30 -1.68 -7.78
CA ILE A 220 11.93 -2.99 -7.50
C ILE A 220 12.95 -2.93 -6.36
N VAL A 221 12.80 -2.01 -5.43
CA VAL A 221 13.72 -1.82 -4.27
C VAL A 221 13.96 -3.12 -3.49
N ALA A 222 12.89 -3.84 -3.16
CA ALA A 222 13.00 -5.09 -2.41
C ALA A 222 13.74 -6.19 -3.19
N GLY A 223 13.61 -6.22 -4.52
CA GLY A 223 14.36 -7.14 -5.37
C GLY A 223 15.88 -6.88 -5.32
N LEU A 224 16.28 -5.60 -5.39
CA LEU A 224 17.68 -5.19 -5.23
C LEU A 224 18.20 -5.53 -3.81
N PHE A 225 17.41 -5.26 -2.78
CA PHE A 225 17.75 -5.62 -1.41
C PHE A 225 18.09 -7.11 -1.26
N PHE A 226 17.21 -7.97 -1.74
CA PHE A 226 17.42 -9.41 -1.65
C PHE A 226 18.64 -9.87 -2.43
N ARG A 227 18.88 -9.31 -3.61
CA ARG A 227 20.07 -9.60 -4.39
C ARG A 227 21.36 -9.18 -3.66
N ASN A 228 21.37 -8.02 -3.05
CA ASN A 228 22.56 -7.49 -2.36
C ASN A 228 22.86 -8.24 -1.05
N VAL A 229 21.85 -8.70 -0.35
CA VAL A 229 22.00 -9.46 0.91
C VAL A 229 22.27 -10.94 0.67
N PHE A 230 21.50 -11.57 -0.23
CA PHE A 230 21.52 -13.02 -0.42
C PHE A 230 22.25 -13.48 -1.70
N GLY A 231 22.65 -12.54 -2.57
CA GLY A 231 23.30 -12.83 -3.83
C GLY A 231 22.30 -13.27 -4.93
N ASN A 232 22.85 -13.88 -6.00
CA ASN A 232 22.09 -14.31 -7.17
C ASN A 232 21.68 -15.80 -7.14
N SER A 233 21.58 -16.39 -5.96
CA SER A 233 21.13 -17.79 -5.84
C SER A 233 19.68 -17.96 -6.30
N ALA A 234 19.31 -19.18 -6.71
CA ALA A 234 17.94 -19.49 -7.10
C ALA A 234 16.92 -19.19 -5.96
N GLY A 235 17.32 -19.43 -4.70
CA GLY A 235 16.53 -19.10 -3.53
C GLY A 235 16.33 -17.58 -3.38
N ALA A 236 17.38 -16.77 -3.59
CA ALA A 236 17.27 -15.31 -3.51
C ALA A 236 16.38 -14.74 -4.63
N ARG A 237 16.34 -15.37 -5.81
CA ARG A 237 15.44 -14.96 -6.91
C ARG A 237 13.97 -15.20 -6.61
N SER A 238 13.63 -16.16 -5.76
CA SER A 238 12.23 -16.42 -5.37
C SER A 238 11.69 -15.40 -4.34
N LEU A 239 12.56 -14.70 -3.59
CA LEU A 239 12.13 -13.74 -2.57
C LEU A 239 11.27 -12.57 -3.13
N PRO A 240 11.53 -12.01 -4.31
CA PRO A 240 10.63 -11.03 -4.93
C PRO A 240 9.20 -11.53 -5.16
N ALA A 241 9.00 -12.85 -5.31
CA ALA A 241 7.65 -13.43 -5.43
C ALA A 241 6.82 -13.20 -4.16
N PHE A 242 7.46 -13.15 -2.98
CA PHE A 242 6.77 -12.83 -1.73
C PHE A 242 6.28 -11.37 -1.70
N VAL A 243 7.04 -10.46 -2.31
CA VAL A 243 6.61 -9.06 -2.48
C VAL A 243 5.46 -8.98 -3.48
N ALA A 244 5.48 -9.78 -4.54
CA ALA A 244 4.33 -9.91 -5.44
C ALA A 244 3.07 -10.34 -4.68
N LEU A 245 3.14 -11.38 -3.86
CA LEU A 245 2.01 -11.83 -3.03
C LEU A 245 1.52 -10.73 -2.07
N SER A 246 2.42 -9.92 -1.53
CA SER A 246 2.07 -8.75 -0.72
C SER A 246 1.25 -7.72 -1.52
N ASN A 247 1.63 -7.46 -2.78
CA ASN A 247 0.88 -6.57 -3.67
C ASN A 247 -0.50 -7.14 -4.04
N LEU A 248 -0.60 -8.45 -4.30
CA LEU A 248 -1.88 -9.12 -4.52
C LEU A 248 -2.83 -8.94 -3.32
N GLY A 249 -2.32 -9.13 -2.10
CA GLY A 249 -3.09 -8.89 -0.87
C GLY A 249 -3.61 -7.47 -0.77
N ASN A 250 -2.82 -6.48 -1.22
CA ASN A 250 -3.23 -5.09 -1.25
C ASN A 250 -4.34 -4.84 -2.30
N VAL A 251 -4.21 -5.39 -3.51
CA VAL A 251 -5.25 -5.28 -4.56
C VAL A 251 -6.56 -5.88 -4.06
N LEU A 252 -6.54 -7.05 -3.42
CA LEU A 252 -7.73 -7.68 -2.83
C LEU A 252 -8.37 -6.81 -1.74
N ALA A 253 -7.58 -6.28 -0.81
CA ALA A 253 -8.08 -5.44 0.28
C ALA A 253 -8.72 -4.14 -0.23
N VAL A 254 -8.07 -3.46 -1.18
CA VAL A 254 -8.59 -2.23 -1.79
C VAL A 254 -9.86 -2.51 -2.60
N SER A 255 -9.90 -3.59 -3.38
CA SER A 255 -11.10 -3.99 -4.14
C SER A 255 -12.29 -4.24 -3.21
N PHE A 256 -12.07 -4.89 -2.07
CA PHE A 256 -13.10 -5.10 -1.05
C PHE A 256 -13.58 -3.76 -0.45
N ALA A 257 -12.66 -2.91 -0.01
CA ALA A 257 -12.99 -1.64 0.62
C ALA A 257 -13.79 -0.72 -0.32
N HIS A 258 -13.38 -0.62 -1.58
CA HIS A 258 -14.07 0.17 -2.60
C HIS A 258 -15.47 -0.40 -2.92
N SER A 259 -15.61 -1.72 -2.97
CA SER A 259 -16.93 -2.33 -3.21
C SER A 259 -17.90 -2.00 -2.08
N ARG A 260 -17.43 -1.96 -0.82
CA ARG A 260 -18.25 -1.57 0.33
C ARG A 260 -18.66 -0.09 0.30
N LEU A 261 -17.74 0.78 -0.08
CA LEU A 261 -18.06 2.20 -0.22
C LEU A 261 -19.06 2.44 -1.36
N ASN A 262 -18.86 1.78 -2.51
CA ASN A 262 -19.78 1.86 -3.65
C ASN A 262 -21.18 1.33 -3.28
N GLN A 263 -21.26 0.29 -2.46
CA GLN A 263 -22.54 -0.21 -1.92
C GLN A 263 -23.27 0.86 -1.10
N GLU A 264 -22.56 1.64 -0.27
CA GLU A 264 -23.16 2.73 0.49
C GLU A 264 -23.68 3.86 -0.42
N PHE A 265 -22.96 4.20 -1.50
CA PHE A 265 -23.47 5.13 -2.53
C PHE A 265 -24.73 4.60 -3.22
N ALA A 266 -24.77 3.32 -3.54
CA ALA A 266 -25.90 2.69 -4.19
C ALA A 266 -27.15 2.66 -3.30
N LYS A 267 -27.01 2.39 -2.00
CA LYS A 267 -28.13 2.40 -1.04
C LYS A 267 -28.86 3.75 -1.00
N GLU A 268 -28.17 4.84 -1.32
CA GLU A 268 -28.78 6.17 -1.38
C GLU A 268 -29.29 6.56 -2.78
N GLY A 269 -29.17 5.65 -3.74
CA GLY A 269 -29.64 5.88 -5.11
C GLY A 269 -28.76 6.80 -5.94
N LEU A 270 -27.51 7.07 -5.51
CA LEU A 270 -26.57 7.96 -6.19
C LEU A 270 -25.89 7.32 -7.40
N LEU A 271 -25.90 5.99 -7.48
CA LEU A 271 -25.32 5.27 -8.62
C LEU A 271 -26.38 4.93 -9.66
N PRO A 272 -26.01 4.95 -10.96
CA PRO A 272 -26.86 4.38 -12.00
C PRO A 272 -27.17 2.91 -11.68
N TRP A 273 -28.41 2.50 -11.91
CA TRP A 273 -28.88 1.14 -11.58
C TRP A 273 -28.65 0.72 -10.11
N SER A 274 -28.89 1.63 -9.18
CA SER A 274 -28.62 1.46 -7.75
C SER A 274 -29.22 0.18 -7.15
N ARG A 275 -30.27 -0.40 -7.78
CA ARG A 275 -30.87 -1.68 -7.35
C ARG A 275 -29.99 -2.91 -7.66
N PHE A 276 -29.00 -2.75 -8.52
CA PHE A 276 -28.10 -3.84 -8.93
C PHE A 276 -26.88 -3.96 -8.00
N TRP A 277 -26.47 -2.87 -7.36
CA TRP A 277 -25.34 -2.80 -6.44
C TRP A 277 -25.79 -3.17 -5.03
#